data_099de86045f14c09d5418d9ce244f8e5
#
_entry.id   099de86045f14c09d5418d9ce244f8e5
#
_cell.length_a   1.000
_cell.length_b   1.000
_cell.length_c   1.000
_cell.angle_alpha   90.00
_cell.angle_beta   90.00
_cell.angle_gamma   90.00
#
_symmetry.space_group_name_H-M   'P 1'
#
loop_
_entity.id
_entity.type
_entity.pdbx_description
1 polymer ?
#
loop_
_entity_poly.entity_id
_entity_poly.type
_entity_poly.pdbx_seq_one_letter_code
_entity_poly.pdbx_strand_id
1 'polypeptide(L)'
;YLWSRGDVWLAGVAARRWYGWDRYNWSAGAKLNTNYDFTRKLSGGLYLQFLDNKYDDYGDILDGQTYSGTARLTYSFNARLYMTVRGGVARNTAINDAYAYWQPNVAIGIGAELPWGFSVYGEPSVYWTRYDDGLYTAHNGALTKITAHDFTHRYSLSVSNNKLDVWGFVPTLTVSYTQRDSNLWQREFKKTAIEFTMMQRF
;
A
#
# COMPACT_ATOMS: atom_id res chain seq x y z
N TYR A 1 2.25 -3.90 -24.04
CA TYR A 1 2.17 -5.12 -24.85
C TYR A 1 1.13 -6.05 -24.25
N LEU A 2 0.18 -6.49 -25.07
CA LEU A 2 -0.86 -7.45 -24.72
C LEU A 2 -0.49 -8.80 -25.32
N TRP A 3 -0.34 -9.82 -24.48
CA TRP A 3 -0.24 -11.20 -24.91
C TRP A 3 -1.61 -11.86 -24.75
N SER A 4 -1.84 -12.99 -25.41
CA SER A 4 -3.12 -13.70 -25.33
C SER A 4 -3.56 -14.08 -23.90
N ARG A 5 -2.66 -14.03 -22.92
CA ARG A 5 -2.87 -14.41 -21.53
C ARG A 5 -2.30 -13.42 -20.52
N GLY A 6 -1.89 -12.22 -20.93
CA GLY A 6 -1.31 -11.27 -20.01
C GLY A 6 -1.13 -9.88 -20.59
N ASP A 7 -0.87 -8.94 -19.73
CA ASP A 7 -0.58 -7.56 -20.05
C ASP A 7 0.62 -7.03 -19.26
N VAL A 8 1.26 -6.04 -19.82
CA VAL A 8 2.33 -5.27 -19.17
C VAL A 8 2.09 -3.81 -19.47
N TRP A 9 2.06 -2.99 -18.45
CA TRP A 9 2.00 -1.56 -18.61
C TRP A 9 3.00 -0.82 -17.73
N LEU A 10 3.53 0.27 -18.27
CA LEU A 10 4.45 1.19 -17.63
C LEU A 10 3.78 2.57 -17.56
N ALA A 11 3.86 3.23 -16.42
CA ALA A 11 3.34 4.58 -16.26
C ALA A 11 4.30 5.46 -15.46
N GLY A 12 4.36 6.75 -15.85
CA GLY A 12 4.94 7.80 -15.02
C GLY A 12 4.02 8.11 -13.84
N VAL A 13 4.61 8.50 -12.73
CA VAL A 13 3.89 8.92 -11.51
C VAL A 13 4.39 10.29 -11.09
N ALA A 14 3.46 11.20 -10.82
CA ALA A 14 3.75 12.46 -10.16
C ALA A 14 2.68 12.70 -9.10
N ALA A 15 3.09 13.05 -7.89
CA ALA A 15 2.17 13.30 -6.78
C ALA A 15 2.67 14.47 -5.93
N ARG A 16 1.73 15.28 -5.47
CA ARG A 16 1.95 16.35 -4.49
C ARG A 16 1.11 16.05 -3.26
N ARG A 17 1.69 16.19 -2.08
CA ARG A 17 0.98 16.02 -0.81
C ARG A 17 1.00 17.31 -0.02
N TRP A 18 -0.10 17.57 0.67
CA TRP A 18 -0.27 18.65 1.62
C TRP A 18 -0.58 18.05 2.98
N TYR A 19 -0.08 18.66 4.04
CA TYR A 19 -0.45 18.35 5.40
C TYR A 19 -1.10 19.59 6.02
N GLY A 20 -2.41 19.52 6.29
CA GLY A 20 -3.19 20.70 6.53
C GLY A 20 -3.24 21.58 5.27
N TRP A 21 -2.79 22.83 5.37
CA TRP A 21 -2.68 23.78 4.26
C TRP A 21 -1.25 23.93 3.73
N ASP A 22 -0.27 23.33 4.41
CA ASP A 22 1.13 23.43 4.06
C ASP A 22 1.54 22.37 3.04
N ARG A 23 2.45 22.74 2.16
CA ARG A 23 3.09 21.82 1.22
C ARG A 23 3.99 20.87 2.01
N TYR A 24 3.82 19.58 1.82
CA TYR A 24 4.58 18.59 2.58
C TYR A 24 5.65 17.92 1.74
N ASN A 25 5.28 17.29 0.63
CA ASN A 25 6.24 16.71 -0.30
C ASN A 25 5.68 16.59 -1.71
N TRP A 26 6.58 16.45 -2.67
CA TRP A 26 6.26 15.95 -3.99
C TRP A 26 7.05 14.69 -4.30
N SER A 27 6.52 13.85 -5.18
CA SER A 27 7.14 12.60 -5.60
C SER A 27 6.99 12.45 -7.10
N ALA A 28 8.05 11.99 -7.75
CA ALA A 28 8.03 11.65 -9.17
C ALA A 28 8.71 10.31 -9.39
N GLY A 29 8.26 9.56 -10.40
CA GLY A 29 8.87 8.27 -10.67
C GLY A 29 8.12 7.45 -11.72
N ALA A 30 8.25 6.14 -11.63
CA ALA A 30 7.66 5.20 -12.55
C ALA A 30 7.08 3.98 -11.81
N LYS A 31 6.09 3.37 -12.42
CA LYS A 31 5.53 2.09 -11.99
C LYS A 31 5.36 1.14 -13.18
N LEU A 32 5.68 -0.12 -12.95
CA LEU A 32 5.47 -1.22 -13.87
C LEU A 32 4.47 -2.18 -13.24
N ASN A 33 3.49 -2.60 -14.00
CA ASN A 33 2.57 -3.66 -13.60
C ASN A 33 2.51 -4.72 -14.68
N THR A 34 2.47 -5.97 -14.25
CA THR A 34 2.30 -7.12 -15.12
C THR A 34 1.19 -7.99 -14.60
N ASN A 35 0.37 -8.54 -15.47
CA ASN A 35 -0.61 -9.56 -15.14
C ASN A 35 -0.45 -10.73 -16.12
N TYR A 36 -0.66 -11.93 -15.62
CA TYR A 36 -0.60 -13.15 -16.43
C TYR A 36 -1.59 -14.20 -15.93
N ASP A 37 -2.35 -14.76 -16.84
CA ASP A 37 -3.30 -15.84 -16.58
C ASP A 37 -2.62 -17.21 -16.80
N PHE A 38 -2.16 -17.83 -15.72
CA PHE A 38 -1.56 -19.16 -15.75
C PHE A 38 -2.58 -20.21 -16.21
N THR A 39 -3.80 -20.09 -15.67
CA THR A 39 -4.95 -20.95 -16.02
C THR A 39 -6.23 -20.11 -16.01
N ARG A 40 -7.39 -20.71 -16.35
CA ARG A 40 -8.70 -20.03 -16.23
C ARG A 40 -9.07 -19.65 -14.79
N LYS A 41 -8.40 -20.23 -13.79
CA LYS A 41 -8.68 -20.00 -12.35
C LYS A 41 -7.54 -19.34 -11.60
N LEU A 42 -6.33 -19.36 -12.15
CA LEU A 42 -5.14 -18.83 -11.48
C LEU A 42 -4.52 -17.75 -12.34
N SER A 43 -4.43 -16.57 -11.80
CA SER A 43 -3.68 -15.45 -12.35
C SER A 43 -2.66 -14.91 -11.35
N GLY A 44 -1.67 -14.22 -11.85
CA GLY A 44 -0.66 -13.57 -11.04
C GLY A 44 -0.16 -12.30 -11.67
N GLY A 45 0.55 -11.51 -10.90
CA GLY A 45 1.13 -10.27 -11.39
C GLY A 45 2.25 -9.77 -10.50
N LEU A 46 3.05 -8.90 -11.08
CA LEU A 46 4.14 -8.20 -10.41
C LEU A 46 3.91 -6.70 -10.55
N TYR A 47 3.95 -6.00 -9.43
CA TYR A 47 3.93 -4.55 -9.37
C TYR A 47 5.28 -4.05 -8.87
N LEU A 48 5.95 -3.20 -9.66
CA LEU A 48 7.18 -2.52 -9.27
C LEU A 48 6.97 -1.01 -9.31
N GLN A 49 7.52 -0.30 -8.34
CA GLN A 49 7.45 1.16 -8.28
C GLN A 49 8.77 1.74 -7.82
N PHE A 50 9.15 2.83 -8.46
CA PHE A 50 10.22 3.72 -8.06
C PHE A 50 9.66 5.14 -7.90
N LEU A 51 9.96 5.80 -6.80
CA LEU A 51 9.63 7.21 -6.56
C LEU A 51 10.86 7.94 -6.02
N ASP A 52 11.15 9.11 -6.57
CA ASP A 52 12.00 10.11 -5.94
C ASP A 52 11.12 11.06 -5.13
N ASN A 53 11.42 11.23 -3.85
CA ASN A 53 10.63 12.01 -2.90
C ASN A 53 11.40 13.24 -2.46
N LYS A 54 10.79 14.41 -2.56
CA LYS A 54 11.32 15.69 -2.13
C LYS A 54 10.39 16.34 -1.13
N TYR A 55 10.92 16.70 0.03
CA TYR A 55 10.17 17.32 1.12
C TYR A 55 10.44 18.82 1.19
N ASP A 56 9.40 19.62 1.36
CA ASP A 56 9.53 21.08 1.30
C ASP A 56 10.24 21.65 2.53
N ASP A 57 9.88 21.19 3.73
CA ASP A 57 10.44 21.74 4.99
C ASP A 57 11.50 20.83 5.64
N TYR A 58 11.57 19.55 5.23
CA TYR A 58 12.43 18.54 5.83
C TYR A 58 13.31 17.84 4.79
N GLY A 59 13.59 18.52 3.67
CA GLY A 59 14.33 17.92 2.55
C GLY A 59 15.74 17.48 2.93
N ASP A 60 16.42 18.22 3.79
CA ASP A 60 17.72 17.90 4.35
C ASP A 60 17.78 16.64 5.23
N ILE A 61 16.62 16.11 5.63
CA ILE A 61 16.49 14.94 6.48
C ILE A 61 15.75 13.79 5.75
N LEU A 62 14.65 14.12 5.07
CA LEU A 62 13.68 13.15 4.55
C LEU A 62 13.78 12.89 3.05
N ASP A 63 14.46 13.75 2.29
CA ASP A 63 14.64 13.55 0.85
C ASP A 63 15.26 12.18 0.58
N GLY A 64 14.70 11.47 -0.39
CA GLY A 64 15.15 10.12 -0.69
C GLY A 64 14.27 9.42 -1.71
N GLN A 65 14.46 8.13 -1.82
CA GLN A 65 13.86 7.31 -2.85
C GLN A 65 13.06 6.17 -2.23
N THR A 66 11.96 5.80 -2.88
CA THR A 66 11.18 4.62 -2.53
C THR A 66 11.22 3.62 -3.68
N TYR A 67 11.67 2.42 -3.38
CA TYR A 67 11.61 1.26 -4.26
C TYR A 67 10.62 0.28 -3.67
N SER A 68 9.68 -0.22 -4.44
CA SER A 68 8.77 -1.26 -3.97
C SER A 68 8.50 -2.31 -5.03
N GLY A 69 8.37 -3.55 -4.57
CA GLY A 69 7.98 -4.67 -5.39
C GLY A 69 6.93 -5.51 -4.66
N THR A 70 5.86 -5.87 -5.37
CA THR A 70 4.79 -6.72 -4.84
C THR A 70 4.41 -7.77 -5.88
N ALA A 71 4.45 -9.03 -5.49
CA ALA A 71 3.90 -10.14 -6.26
C ALA A 71 2.48 -10.44 -5.77
N ARG A 72 1.60 -10.79 -6.69
CA ARG A 72 0.22 -11.16 -6.43
C ARG A 72 -0.13 -12.47 -7.12
N LEU A 73 -0.85 -13.34 -6.43
CA LEU A 73 -1.51 -14.52 -6.97
C LEU A 73 -2.99 -14.45 -6.63
N THR A 74 -3.85 -14.69 -7.61
CA THR A 74 -5.30 -14.71 -7.44
C THR A 74 -5.84 -16.05 -7.92
N TYR A 75 -6.60 -16.73 -7.07
CA TYR A 75 -7.27 -17.97 -7.40
C TYR A 75 -8.79 -17.77 -7.37
N SER A 76 -9.46 -18.03 -8.50
CA SER A 76 -10.92 -17.96 -8.64
C SER A 76 -11.52 -19.34 -8.37
N PHE A 77 -12.23 -19.48 -7.25
CA PHE A 77 -12.96 -20.72 -6.93
C PHE A 77 -14.11 -20.95 -7.93
N ASN A 78 -14.79 -19.85 -8.25
CA ASN A 78 -15.86 -19.79 -9.25
C ASN A 78 -15.98 -18.35 -9.79
N ALA A 79 -17.00 -18.08 -10.61
CA ALA A 79 -17.20 -16.75 -11.21
C ALA A 79 -17.50 -15.63 -10.19
N ARG A 80 -17.80 -15.97 -8.93
CA ARG A 80 -18.21 -15.00 -7.90
C ARG A 80 -17.30 -14.94 -6.69
N LEU A 81 -16.43 -15.93 -6.51
CA LEU A 81 -15.58 -16.02 -5.30
C LEU A 81 -14.12 -16.22 -5.71
N TYR A 82 -13.26 -15.38 -5.19
CA TYR A 82 -11.81 -15.47 -5.40
C TYR A 82 -11.03 -15.15 -4.14
N MET A 83 -9.81 -15.65 -4.10
CA MET A 83 -8.81 -15.36 -3.07
C MET A 83 -7.57 -14.78 -3.72
N THR A 84 -6.98 -13.80 -3.07
CA THR A 84 -5.73 -13.17 -3.50
C THR A 84 -4.69 -13.28 -2.39
N VAL A 85 -3.48 -13.68 -2.73
CA VAL A 85 -2.31 -13.61 -1.84
C VAL A 85 -1.33 -12.61 -2.44
N ARG A 86 -0.84 -11.69 -1.61
CA ARG A 86 0.17 -10.71 -1.99
C ARG A 86 1.35 -10.78 -1.05
N GLY A 87 2.55 -10.65 -1.60
CA GLY A 87 3.77 -10.50 -0.83
C GLY A 87 4.67 -9.47 -1.49
N GLY A 88 5.28 -8.62 -0.70
CA GLY A 88 6.09 -7.56 -1.25
C GLY A 88 7.13 -7.03 -0.28
N VAL A 89 7.96 -6.14 -0.78
CA VAL A 89 8.95 -5.41 -0.01
C VAL A 89 9.04 -3.97 -0.52
N ALA A 90 9.17 -3.03 0.41
CA ALA A 90 9.51 -1.66 0.09
C ALA A 90 10.84 -1.28 0.76
N ARG A 91 11.64 -0.51 0.05
CA ARG A 91 12.83 0.18 0.56
C ARG A 91 12.58 1.67 0.45
N ASN A 92 12.65 2.36 1.57
CA ASN A 92 12.69 3.82 1.60
C ASN A 92 14.08 4.26 2.01
N THR A 93 14.72 5.09 1.20
CA THR A 93 15.95 5.79 1.58
C THR A 93 15.61 7.20 2.07
N ALA A 94 16.46 7.78 2.89
CA ALA A 94 16.38 9.16 3.33
C ALA A 94 17.79 9.68 3.54
N ILE A 95 17.99 11.01 3.51
CA ILE A 95 19.30 11.63 3.81
C ILE A 95 19.74 11.25 5.22
N ASN A 96 18.80 11.25 6.18
CA ASN A 96 19.07 10.74 7.52
C ASN A 96 18.59 9.29 7.62
N ASP A 97 19.53 8.36 7.86
CA ASP A 97 19.28 6.91 7.91
C ASP A 97 18.28 6.49 9.00
N ALA A 98 18.05 7.34 10.01
CA ALA A 98 16.98 7.09 11.01
C ALA A 98 15.56 7.10 10.43
N TYR A 99 15.38 7.61 9.22
CA TYR A 99 14.11 7.60 8.48
C TYR A 99 14.14 6.66 7.27
N ALA A 100 15.29 6.07 6.97
CA ALA A 100 15.42 5.03 5.96
C ALA A 100 14.99 3.68 6.55
N TYR A 101 14.30 2.85 5.75
CA TYR A 101 13.77 1.56 6.24
C TYR A 101 13.54 0.54 5.14
N TRP A 102 13.51 -0.71 5.55
CA TRP A 102 12.96 -1.85 4.83
C TRP A 102 11.60 -2.23 5.40
N GLN A 103 10.66 -2.57 4.50
CA GLN A 103 9.31 -2.94 4.89
C GLN A 103 8.78 -4.12 4.05
N PRO A 104 9.12 -5.37 4.39
CA PRO A 104 8.42 -6.52 3.85
C PRO A 104 6.97 -6.55 4.31
N ASN A 105 6.09 -7.12 3.49
CA ASN A 105 4.66 -7.23 3.77
C ASN A 105 4.04 -8.49 3.16
N VAL A 106 2.94 -8.93 3.76
CA VAL A 106 2.10 -10.01 3.24
C VAL A 106 0.64 -9.62 3.45
N ALA A 107 -0.22 -9.99 2.52
CA ALA A 107 -1.66 -9.81 2.60
C ALA A 107 -2.39 -11.01 2.00
N ILE A 108 -3.56 -11.32 2.55
CA ILE A 108 -4.48 -12.32 2.01
C ILE A 108 -5.85 -11.64 1.86
N GLY A 109 -6.39 -11.67 0.65
CA GLY A 109 -7.68 -11.07 0.36
C GLY A 109 -8.70 -12.11 -0.10
N ILE A 110 -9.95 -11.90 0.26
CA ILE A 110 -11.08 -12.68 -0.25
C ILE A 110 -12.09 -11.71 -0.83
N GLY A 111 -12.48 -11.96 -2.09
CA GLY A 111 -13.48 -11.17 -2.79
C GLY A 111 -14.66 -12.03 -3.20
N ALA A 112 -15.86 -11.48 -3.05
CA ALA A 112 -17.11 -12.13 -3.43
C ALA A 112 -18.05 -11.17 -4.15
N GLU A 113 -18.63 -11.67 -5.25
CA GLU A 113 -19.76 -11.03 -5.94
C GLU A 113 -21.07 -11.55 -5.34
N LEU A 114 -21.83 -10.65 -4.72
CA LEU A 114 -23.08 -10.94 -4.06
C LEU A 114 -24.28 -10.65 -4.98
N PRO A 115 -25.50 -11.14 -4.63
CA PRO A 115 -26.73 -10.74 -5.32
C PRO A 115 -26.90 -9.22 -5.37
N TRP A 116 -27.70 -8.75 -6.33
CA TRP A 116 -28.03 -7.33 -6.57
C TRP A 116 -26.85 -6.44 -7.00
N GLY A 117 -25.73 -7.06 -7.42
CA GLY A 117 -24.55 -6.34 -7.96
C GLY A 117 -23.58 -5.83 -6.91
N PHE A 118 -23.69 -6.25 -5.66
CA PHE A 118 -22.69 -5.95 -4.65
C PHE A 118 -21.43 -6.77 -4.85
N SER A 119 -20.28 -6.12 -4.71
CA SER A 119 -18.96 -6.75 -4.61
C SER A 119 -18.37 -6.42 -3.24
N VAL A 120 -17.90 -7.42 -2.54
CA VAL A 120 -17.25 -7.28 -1.23
C VAL A 120 -15.84 -7.85 -1.31
N TYR A 121 -14.87 -7.11 -0.76
CA TYR A 121 -13.48 -7.55 -0.67
C TYR A 121 -12.93 -7.27 0.72
N GLY A 122 -12.48 -8.31 1.40
CA GLY A 122 -11.84 -8.22 2.71
C GLY A 122 -10.37 -8.63 2.64
N GLU A 123 -9.48 -7.87 3.31
CA GLU A 123 -8.05 -8.12 3.27
C GLU A 123 -7.36 -7.78 4.60
N PRO A 124 -6.95 -8.77 5.39
CA PRO A 124 -5.90 -8.62 6.39
C PRO A 124 -4.52 -8.52 5.73
N SER A 125 -3.67 -7.64 6.27
CA SER A 125 -2.30 -7.46 5.85
C SER A 125 -1.38 -7.18 7.04
N VAL A 126 -0.13 -7.58 6.93
CA VAL A 126 0.92 -7.34 7.92
C VAL A 126 2.15 -6.75 7.26
N TYR A 127 2.80 -5.84 7.98
CA TYR A 127 4.01 -5.14 7.55
C TYR A 127 5.01 -5.18 8.69
N TRP A 128 6.27 -5.50 8.37
CA TRP A 128 7.41 -5.41 9.28
C TRP A 128 8.29 -4.26 8.80
N THR A 129 8.44 -3.22 9.61
CA THR A 129 9.30 -2.09 9.25
C THR A 129 10.55 -2.11 10.12
N ARG A 130 11.71 -2.11 9.47
CA ARG A 130 13.00 -2.07 10.14
C ARG A 130 13.77 -0.87 9.63
N TYR A 131 14.06 0.05 10.55
CA TYR A 131 14.83 1.26 10.24
C TYR A 131 16.33 0.97 10.23
N ASP A 132 17.07 1.74 9.45
CA ASP A 132 18.51 1.52 9.26
C ASP A 132 19.30 2.05 10.45
N ASP A 133 18.84 3.15 11.04
CA ASP A 133 19.52 3.79 12.19
C ASP A 133 18.50 4.19 13.28
N GLY A 134 19.02 4.54 14.45
CA GLY A 134 18.24 4.91 15.62
C GLY A 134 18.01 6.41 15.77
N LEU A 135 16.89 6.76 16.37
CA LEU A 135 16.64 8.10 16.88
C LEU A 135 17.10 8.19 18.35
N TYR A 136 17.61 9.36 18.72
CA TYR A 136 17.88 9.65 20.12
C TYR A 136 16.58 9.91 20.87
N THR A 137 16.31 9.11 21.87
CA THR A 137 15.12 9.27 22.73
C THR A 137 15.55 9.35 24.20
N ALA A 138 14.80 10.10 24.99
CA ALA A 138 15.00 10.12 26.45
C ALA A 138 14.42 8.83 27.03
N HIS A 139 15.29 7.99 27.59
CA HIS A 139 14.90 6.78 28.30
C HIS A 139 15.58 6.82 29.69
N ASN A 140 14.76 6.77 30.76
CA ASN A 140 15.22 6.86 32.17
C ASN A 140 16.16 8.05 32.44
N GLY A 141 15.88 9.21 31.83
CA GLY A 141 16.67 10.43 32.03
C GLY A 141 17.95 10.52 31.22
N ALA A 142 18.30 9.51 30.43
CA ALA A 142 19.45 9.51 29.52
C ALA A 142 18.99 9.53 28.04
N LEU A 143 19.74 10.20 27.17
CA LEU A 143 19.55 10.15 25.73
C LEU A 143 20.15 8.83 25.22
N THR A 144 19.29 7.95 24.74
CA THR A 144 19.70 6.65 24.18
C THR A 144 19.29 6.59 22.71
N LYS A 145 20.19 6.12 21.87
CA LYS A 145 19.92 5.87 20.44
C LYS A 145 19.22 4.52 20.29
N ILE A 146 17.99 4.52 19.80
CA ILE A 146 17.18 3.31 19.63
C ILE A 146 16.75 3.20 18.17
N THR A 147 17.10 2.08 17.54
CA THR A 147 16.62 1.73 16.18
C THR A 147 15.19 1.20 16.28
N ALA A 148 14.30 1.81 15.50
CA ALA A 148 12.89 1.43 15.52
C ALA A 148 12.64 0.15 14.74
N HIS A 149 11.76 -0.68 15.32
CA HIS A 149 11.19 -1.87 14.70
C HIS A 149 9.67 -1.80 14.89
N ASP A 150 8.95 -1.68 13.78
CA ASP A 150 7.49 -1.58 13.82
C ASP A 150 6.87 -2.85 13.24
N PHE A 151 5.81 -3.32 13.87
CA PHE A 151 4.92 -4.33 13.36
C PHE A 151 3.53 -3.71 13.16
N THR A 152 3.05 -3.72 11.91
CA THR A 152 1.78 -3.10 11.58
C THR A 152 0.84 -4.15 11.02
N HIS A 153 -0.38 -4.25 11.58
CA HIS A 153 -1.46 -5.01 10.98
C HIS A 153 -2.57 -4.07 10.53
N ARG A 154 -3.10 -4.37 9.35
CA ARG A 154 -4.20 -3.63 8.78
C ARG A 154 -5.27 -4.61 8.31
N TYR A 155 -6.50 -4.30 8.64
CA TYR A 155 -7.69 -4.97 8.15
C TYR A 155 -8.47 -3.99 7.30
N SER A 156 -8.84 -4.38 6.10
CA SER A 156 -9.67 -3.55 5.22
C SER A 156 -10.86 -4.34 4.72
N LEU A 157 -11.98 -3.66 4.57
CA LEU A 157 -13.21 -4.16 3.98
C LEU A 157 -13.71 -3.13 2.98
N SER A 158 -13.82 -3.53 1.73
CA SER A 158 -14.34 -2.70 0.64
C SER A 158 -15.66 -3.28 0.14
N VAL A 159 -16.62 -2.40 -0.07
CA VAL A 159 -17.93 -2.73 -0.64
C VAL A 159 -18.19 -1.80 -1.81
N SER A 160 -18.55 -2.35 -2.94
CA SER A 160 -19.01 -1.61 -4.12
C SER A 160 -20.32 -2.20 -4.64
N ASN A 161 -21.03 -1.43 -5.46
CA ASN A 161 -22.20 -1.95 -6.15
C ASN A 161 -22.11 -1.63 -7.65
N ASN A 162 -21.95 -2.68 -8.43
CA ASN A 162 -21.78 -2.61 -9.88
C ASN A 162 -23.02 -2.14 -10.64
N LYS A 163 -24.20 -2.08 -9.98
CA LYS A 163 -25.43 -1.53 -10.54
C LYS A 163 -25.62 -0.04 -10.25
N LEU A 164 -24.88 0.50 -9.28
CA LEU A 164 -24.82 1.92 -8.99
C LEU A 164 -23.75 2.54 -9.90
N ASP A 165 -24.09 2.64 -11.17
CA ASP A 165 -23.27 3.38 -12.14
C ASP A 165 -23.72 4.85 -12.12
N VAL A 166 -22.82 5.73 -11.68
CA VAL A 166 -23.03 7.18 -11.69
C VAL A 166 -22.08 7.77 -12.74
N TRP A 167 -22.59 8.01 -13.95
CA TRP A 167 -21.82 8.52 -15.10
C TRP A 167 -20.61 7.67 -15.48
N GLY A 168 -20.73 6.34 -15.48
CA GLY A 168 -19.61 5.43 -15.76
C GLY A 168 -18.68 5.16 -14.57
N PHE A 169 -19.04 5.67 -13.38
CA PHE A 169 -18.26 5.45 -12.16
C PHE A 169 -18.99 4.53 -11.18
N VAL A 170 -18.29 3.56 -10.65
CA VAL A 170 -18.76 2.65 -9.60
C VAL A 170 -18.28 3.16 -8.24
N PRO A 171 -19.20 3.51 -7.32
CA PRO A 171 -18.85 3.93 -5.98
C PRO A 171 -18.34 2.73 -5.16
N THR A 172 -17.26 2.95 -4.42
CA THR A 172 -16.67 1.99 -3.50
C THR A 172 -16.45 2.63 -2.14
N LEU A 173 -16.97 1.99 -1.11
CA LEU A 173 -16.74 2.35 0.29
C LEU A 173 -15.71 1.38 0.87
N THR A 174 -14.64 1.90 1.45
CA THR A 174 -13.63 1.10 2.15
C THR A 174 -13.52 1.55 3.60
N VAL A 175 -13.62 0.60 4.51
CA VAL A 175 -13.33 0.78 5.93
C VAL A 175 -12.05 0.05 6.25
N SER A 176 -11.12 0.70 6.94
CA SER A 176 -9.88 0.06 7.36
C SER A 176 -9.53 0.38 8.81
N TYR A 177 -9.01 -0.64 9.49
CA TYR A 177 -8.41 -0.51 10.81
C TYR A 177 -6.93 -0.84 10.71
N THR A 178 -6.08 0.02 11.25
CA THR A 178 -4.63 -0.15 11.28
C THR A 178 -4.14 0.00 12.71
N GLN A 179 -3.34 -0.95 13.15
CA GLN A 179 -2.59 -0.87 14.42
C GLN A 179 -1.12 -1.06 14.11
N ARG A 180 -0.29 -0.20 14.69
CA ARG A 180 1.17 -0.31 14.68
C ARG A 180 1.65 -0.47 16.11
N ASP A 181 2.40 -1.52 16.33
CA ASP A 181 3.16 -1.78 17.55
C ASP A 181 4.64 -1.50 17.25
N SER A 182 5.35 -0.88 18.19
CA SER A 182 6.75 -0.47 18.01
C SER A 182 7.53 -0.63 19.32
N ASN A 183 8.85 -0.82 19.22
CA ASN A 183 9.72 -0.69 20.38
C ASN A 183 9.95 0.78 20.80
N LEU A 184 9.40 1.74 20.05
CA LEU A 184 9.34 3.16 20.38
C LEU A 184 7.88 3.59 20.51
N TRP A 185 7.40 3.89 21.73
CA TRP A 185 6.01 4.21 22.03
C TRP A 185 5.47 5.38 21.19
N GLN A 186 6.31 6.36 20.82
CA GLN A 186 5.92 7.51 19.97
C GLN A 186 5.48 7.09 18.55
N ARG A 187 5.80 5.87 18.15
CA ARG A 187 5.48 5.33 16.83
C ARG A 187 4.25 4.43 16.86
N GLU A 188 3.78 4.06 18.04
CA GLU A 188 2.57 3.26 18.21
C GLU A 188 1.33 4.08 17.89
N PHE A 189 0.42 3.49 17.15
CA PHE A 189 -0.88 4.10 16.90
C PHE A 189 -1.95 3.07 16.54
N LYS A 190 -3.19 3.47 16.74
CA LYS A 190 -4.39 2.80 16.22
C LYS A 190 -5.17 3.81 15.39
N LYS A 191 -5.60 3.41 14.21
CA LYS A 191 -6.32 4.28 13.28
C LYS A 191 -7.45 3.51 12.59
N THR A 192 -8.64 4.08 12.62
CA THR A 192 -9.74 3.68 11.74
C THR A 192 -9.89 4.74 10.65
N ALA A 193 -10.03 4.30 9.40
CA ALA A 193 -10.27 5.19 8.27
C ALA A 193 -11.46 4.69 7.46
N ILE A 194 -12.24 5.63 6.96
CA ILE A 194 -13.33 5.42 6.00
C ILE A 194 -12.97 6.19 4.74
N GLU A 195 -12.98 5.51 3.62
CA GLU A 195 -12.61 6.06 2.32
C GLU A 195 -13.75 5.82 1.33
N PHE A 196 -14.13 6.84 0.61
CA PHE A 196 -15.08 6.75 -0.49
C PHE A 196 -14.34 7.05 -1.78
N THR A 197 -14.39 6.11 -2.72
CA THR A 197 -13.77 6.24 -4.04
C THR A 197 -14.77 6.00 -5.16
N MET A 198 -14.55 6.64 -6.30
CA MET A 198 -15.30 6.39 -7.52
C MET A 198 -14.33 5.87 -8.58
N MET A 199 -14.55 4.68 -9.07
CA MET A 199 -13.70 4.06 -10.10
C MET A 199 -14.45 4.02 -11.43
N GLN A 200 -13.82 4.58 -12.48
CA GLN A 200 -14.38 4.49 -13.83
C GLN A 200 -14.18 3.08 -14.38
N ARG A 201 -15.24 2.53 -14.94
CA ARG A 201 -15.20 1.27 -15.69
C ARG A 201 -15.02 1.61 -17.18
N PHE A 202 -13.97 1.06 -17.75
CA PHE A 202 -13.74 1.10 -19.20
C PHE A 202 -14.20 -0.21 -19.85
#